data_c75968f6566211a40ea3f6ce929494c5
#
_entry.id   c75968f6566211a40ea3f6ce929494c5
#
_cell.length_a   1.000
_cell.length_b   1.000
_cell.length_c   1.000
_cell.angle_alpha   90.00
_cell.angle_beta   90.00
_cell.angle_gamma   90.00
#
_symmetry.space_group_name_H-M   'P 1'
#
loop_
_entity.id
_entity.type
_entity.pdbx_description
1 polymer ?
#
loop_
_entity_poly.entity_id
_entity_poly.type
_entity_poly.pdbx_seq_one_letter_code
_entity_poly.pdbx_strand_id
1 'polypeptide(L)'
;MIAIGIGSNLGDSLRIIERVMLCLERLARAESFMSSSIWITSPVDCPPESPNFLNSVVLFELQNALTPPELMAELQLLERKFGRSKTDVVNAPRLIDLDLLLFEGMEQQWPGLEVPHPRGHRRLFVLKPLQELVPELIWPGIGKSVSQLIDELDTNETIEKLQMES
;
A
#
# COMPACT_ATOMS: atom_id res chain seq x y z
N MET A 1 -0.26 8.91 12.28
CA MET A 1 -0.44 8.73 10.82
C MET A 1 -0.39 7.26 10.46
N ILE A 2 -1.33 6.83 9.67
CA ILE A 2 -1.42 5.47 9.12
C ILE A 2 -1.04 5.53 7.65
N ALA A 3 -0.30 4.55 7.17
CA ALA A 3 0.01 4.39 5.74
C ALA A 3 -0.45 3.02 5.26
N ILE A 4 -1.23 2.98 4.20
CA ILE A 4 -1.75 1.75 3.60
C ILE A 4 -1.38 1.72 2.12
N GLY A 5 -0.78 0.62 1.69
CA GLY A 5 -0.52 0.33 0.29
C GLY A 5 -1.73 -0.37 -0.34
N ILE A 6 -2.08 0.04 -1.55
CA ILE A 6 -3.20 -0.51 -2.31
C ILE A 6 -2.64 -1.00 -3.64
N GLY A 7 -2.88 -2.27 -3.97
CA GLY A 7 -2.45 -2.85 -5.23
C GLY A 7 -3.56 -3.68 -5.89
N SER A 8 -3.60 -3.67 -7.21
CA SER A 8 -4.53 -4.46 -8.00
C SER A 8 -3.95 -4.75 -9.38
N ASN A 9 -4.08 -5.98 -9.87
CA ASN A 9 -3.64 -6.35 -11.22
C ASN A 9 -4.60 -7.32 -11.91
N LEU A 10 -5.84 -7.38 -11.45
CA LEU A 10 -6.88 -8.23 -12.03
C LEU A 10 -8.20 -7.45 -12.09
N GLY A 11 -8.94 -7.61 -13.17
CA GLY A 11 -10.21 -6.91 -13.37
C GLY A 11 -10.02 -5.42 -13.69
N ASP A 12 -11.03 -4.62 -13.41
CA ASP A 12 -10.96 -3.15 -13.58
C ASP A 12 -10.24 -2.52 -12.37
N SER A 13 -8.91 -2.62 -12.39
CA SER A 13 -8.05 -2.26 -11.28
C SER A 13 -8.19 -0.78 -10.86
N LEU A 14 -8.31 0.14 -11.81
CA LEU A 14 -8.46 1.56 -11.48
C LEU A 14 -9.75 1.81 -10.68
N ARG A 15 -10.87 1.29 -11.17
CA ARG A 15 -12.16 1.46 -10.52
C ARG A 15 -12.18 0.79 -9.13
N ILE A 16 -11.57 -0.38 -9.01
CA ILE A 16 -11.47 -1.10 -7.73
C ILE A 16 -10.69 -0.26 -6.72
N ILE A 17 -9.53 0.27 -7.12
CA ILE A 17 -8.69 1.11 -6.25
C ILE A 17 -9.46 2.37 -5.80
N GLU A 18 -10.12 3.06 -6.71
CA GLU A 18 -10.91 4.25 -6.38
C GLU A 18 -12.02 3.95 -5.37
N ARG A 19 -12.72 2.84 -5.54
CA ARG A 19 -13.76 2.42 -4.60
C ARG A 19 -13.21 2.03 -3.23
N VAL A 20 -12.05 1.37 -3.20
CA VAL A 20 -11.36 1.02 -1.95
C VAL A 20 -10.92 2.28 -1.22
N MET A 21 -10.39 3.28 -1.92
CA MET A 21 -10.02 4.56 -1.33
C MET A 21 -11.20 5.23 -0.63
N LEU A 22 -12.39 5.20 -1.23
CA LEU A 22 -13.61 5.73 -0.59
C LEU A 22 -13.96 4.99 0.70
N CYS A 23 -13.75 3.67 0.73
CA CYS A 23 -13.96 2.88 1.94
C CYS A 23 -12.94 3.22 3.03
N LEU A 24 -11.67 3.39 2.66
CA LEU A 24 -10.61 3.74 3.61
C LEU A 24 -10.78 5.15 4.17
N GLU A 25 -11.24 6.09 3.36
CA GLU A 25 -11.52 7.45 3.80
C GLU A 25 -12.52 7.50 4.96
N ARG A 26 -13.43 6.55 5.04
CA ARG A 26 -14.40 6.44 6.16
C ARG A 26 -13.74 6.12 7.50
N LEU A 27 -12.54 5.56 7.49
CA LEU A 27 -11.76 5.29 8.69
C LEU A 27 -10.98 6.52 9.16
N ALA A 28 -10.82 7.50 8.27
CA ALA A 28 -9.99 8.66 8.47
C ALA A 28 -10.70 9.75 9.27
N ARG A 29 -9.93 10.41 10.14
CA ARG A 29 -10.37 11.67 10.72
C ARG A 29 -10.57 12.69 9.60
N ALA A 30 -11.59 13.54 9.73
CA ALA A 30 -11.92 14.57 8.75
C ALA A 30 -10.68 15.40 8.36
N GLU A 31 -10.52 15.62 7.05
CA GLU A 31 -9.44 16.41 6.46
C GLU A 31 -8.03 15.79 6.58
N SER A 32 -7.90 14.59 7.16
CA SER A 32 -6.59 13.93 7.28
C SER A 32 -6.23 13.02 6.10
N PHE A 33 -7.19 12.61 5.29
CA PHE A 33 -6.98 11.62 4.23
C PHE A 33 -6.23 12.21 3.04
N MET A 34 -5.11 11.56 2.67
CA MET A 34 -4.33 11.88 1.48
C MET A 34 -4.11 10.62 0.67
N SER A 35 -4.18 10.73 -0.65
CA SER A 35 -3.87 9.63 -1.56
C SER A 35 -2.81 10.04 -2.58
N SER A 36 -1.91 9.12 -2.89
CA SER A 36 -0.96 9.30 -3.99
C SER A 36 -1.65 9.19 -5.34
N SER A 37 -0.93 9.58 -6.40
CA SER A 37 -1.28 9.19 -7.75
C SER A 37 -1.33 7.65 -7.86
N ILE A 38 -1.95 7.16 -8.91
CA ILE A 38 -1.91 5.74 -9.28
C ILE A 38 -0.63 5.50 -10.06
N TRP A 39 0.12 4.47 -9.71
CA TRP A 39 1.37 4.09 -10.35
C TRP A 39 1.24 2.73 -11.01
N ILE A 40 1.80 2.60 -12.23
CA ILE A 40 1.89 1.32 -12.95
C ILE A 40 3.24 0.71 -12.59
N THR A 41 3.24 -0.52 -12.10
CA THR A 41 4.45 -1.21 -11.68
C THR A 41 4.57 -2.59 -12.31
N SER A 42 5.80 -3.01 -12.61
CA SER A 42 6.08 -4.36 -13.08
C SER A 42 5.82 -5.38 -11.95
N PRO A 43 5.35 -6.60 -12.30
CA PRO A 43 5.21 -7.65 -11.29
C PRO A 43 6.57 -8.08 -10.73
N VAL A 44 6.66 -8.24 -9.40
CA VAL A 44 7.85 -8.67 -8.67
C VAL A 44 7.56 -9.99 -7.99
N ASP A 45 8.42 -10.98 -8.21
CA ASP A 45 8.26 -12.34 -7.65
C ASP A 45 6.88 -12.94 -7.91
N CYS A 46 6.32 -12.66 -9.09
CA CYS A 46 5.01 -13.13 -9.52
C CYS A 46 5.14 -14.27 -10.54
N PRO A 47 4.06 -15.07 -10.73
CA PRO A 47 4.04 -16.08 -11.79
C PRO A 47 4.38 -15.48 -13.16
N PRO A 48 4.95 -16.26 -14.10
CA PRO A 48 5.22 -15.79 -15.47
C PRO A 48 3.95 -15.18 -16.10
N GLU A 49 4.14 -14.14 -16.91
CA GLU A 49 3.06 -13.44 -17.62
C GLU A 49 2.03 -12.76 -16.71
N SER A 50 2.36 -12.53 -15.45
CA SER A 50 1.50 -11.73 -14.57
C SER A 50 1.35 -10.31 -15.11
N PRO A 51 0.12 -9.73 -15.11
CA PRO A 51 -0.07 -8.36 -15.55
C PRO A 51 0.59 -7.35 -14.60
N ASN A 52 0.86 -6.15 -15.12
CA ASN A 52 1.33 -5.04 -14.30
C ASN A 52 0.32 -4.72 -13.20
N PHE A 53 0.83 -4.24 -12.06
CA PHE A 53 0.01 -3.73 -10.98
C PHE A 53 -0.30 -2.26 -11.19
N LEU A 54 -1.48 -1.86 -10.73
CA LEU A 54 -1.75 -0.49 -10.34
C LEU A 54 -1.57 -0.39 -8.84
N ASN A 55 -0.78 0.58 -8.39
CA ASN A 55 -0.48 0.79 -6.98
C ASN A 55 -0.72 2.24 -6.57
N SER A 56 -1.11 2.41 -5.32
CA SER A 56 -1.24 3.71 -4.67
C SER A 56 -0.95 3.56 -3.18
N VAL A 57 -0.70 4.65 -2.51
CA VAL A 57 -0.60 4.70 -1.06
C VAL A 57 -1.55 5.77 -0.54
N VAL A 58 -2.22 5.47 0.57
CA VAL A 58 -3.02 6.45 1.30
C VAL A 58 -2.43 6.68 2.68
N LEU A 59 -2.53 7.92 3.14
CA LEU A 59 -2.12 8.36 4.48
C LEU A 59 -3.30 9.01 5.17
N PHE A 60 -3.50 8.69 6.43
CA PHE A 60 -4.55 9.32 7.24
C PHE A 60 -4.30 9.13 8.73
N GLU A 61 -5.05 9.87 9.53
CA GLU A 61 -5.19 9.64 10.96
C GLU A 61 -6.53 8.96 11.21
N LEU A 62 -6.55 7.99 12.13
CA LEU A 62 -7.76 7.27 12.45
C LEU A 62 -8.77 8.20 13.14
N GLN A 63 -10.03 8.12 12.70
CA GLN A 63 -11.15 8.80 13.36
C GLN A 63 -11.45 8.20 14.73
N ASN A 64 -11.44 6.87 14.80
CA ASN A 64 -11.66 6.12 16.02
C ASN A 64 -10.40 5.32 16.36
N ALA A 65 -10.11 5.17 17.64
CA ALA A 65 -8.95 4.42 18.09
C ALA A 65 -9.10 2.94 17.73
N LEU A 66 -8.15 2.45 16.90
CA LEU A 66 -7.99 1.05 16.56
C LEU A 66 -6.55 0.63 16.84
N THR A 67 -6.35 -0.59 17.27
CA THR A 67 -5.02 -1.19 17.33
C THR A 67 -4.60 -1.65 15.94
N PRO A 68 -3.29 -1.86 15.67
CA PRO A 68 -2.86 -2.42 14.38
C PRO A 68 -3.54 -3.72 13.99
N PRO A 69 -3.72 -4.73 14.90
CA PRO A 69 -4.49 -5.94 14.55
C PRO A 69 -5.96 -5.66 14.19
N GLU A 70 -6.61 -4.73 14.88
CA GLU A 70 -8.00 -4.34 14.57
C GLU A 70 -8.09 -3.68 13.21
N LEU A 71 -7.17 -2.76 12.89
CA LEU A 71 -7.11 -2.15 11.57
C LEU A 71 -6.84 -3.18 10.49
N MET A 72 -5.91 -4.11 10.73
CA MET A 72 -5.62 -5.20 9.78
C MET A 72 -6.86 -6.05 9.50
N ALA A 73 -7.68 -6.32 10.52
CA ALA A 73 -8.95 -7.04 10.35
C ALA A 73 -9.91 -6.28 9.44
N GLU A 74 -10.00 -4.96 9.58
CA GLU A 74 -10.80 -4.10 8.69
C GLU A 74 -10.29 -4.17 7.23
N LEU A 75 -8.98 -4.13 7.02
CA LEU A 75 -8.38 -4.24 5.69
C LEU A 75 -8.69 -5.59 5.04
N GLN A 76 -8.62 -6.67 5.81
CA GLN A 76 -8.97 -8.02 5.33
C GLN A 76 -10.45 -8.14 4.97
N LEU A 77 -11.33 -7.49 5.73
CA LEU A 77 -12.76 -7.42 5.38
C LEU A 77 -12.98 -6.71 4.04
N LEU A 78 -12.27 -5.60 3.79
CA LEU A 78 -12.32 -4.90 2.51
C LEU A 78 -11.81 -5.77 1.37
N GLU A 79 -10.71 -6.49 1.55
CA GLU A 79 -10.19 -7.41 0.53
C GLU A 79 -11.21 -8.47 0.16
N ARG A 80 -11.88 -9.06 1.14
CA ARG A 80 -12.94 -10.06 0.89
C ARG A 80 -14.15 -9.44 0.19
N LYS A 81 -14.55 -8.23 0.60
CA LYS A 81 -15.66 -7.50 -0.02
C LYS A 81 -15.40 -7.23 -1.52
N PHE A 82 -14.15 -6.99 -1.89
CA PHE A 82 -13.75 -6.74 -3.28
C PHE A 82 -13.31 -8.01 -4.03
N GLY A 83 -13.63 -9.20 -3.50
CA GLY A 83 -13.51 -10.46 -4.22
C GLY A 83 -12.15 -11.15 -4.12
N ARG A 84 -11.28 -10.77 -3.19
CA ARG A 84 -10.05 -11.52 -2.96
C ARG A 84 -10.38 -12.91 -2.43
N SER A 85 -9.93 -13.95 -3.13
CA SER A 85 -10.02 -15.34 -2.68
C SER A 85 -8.63 -15.85 -2.28
N LYS A 86 -8.61 -16.86 -1.41
CA LYS A 86 -7.37 -17.57 -1.11
C LYS A 86 -6.90 -18.34 -2.35
N THR A 87 -5.61 -18.30 -2.61
CA THR A 87 -4.96 -19.04 -3.66
C THR A 87 -3.68 -19.68 -3.13
N ASP A 88 -3.36 -20.88 -3.60
CA ASP A 88 -2.10 -21.56 -3.27
C ASP A 88 -0.92 -21.02 -4.09
N VAL A 89 -1.18 -20.19 -5.09
CA VAL A 89 -0.13 -19.58 -5.93
C VAL A 89 0.32 -18.29 -5.29
N VAL A 90 1.60 -18.24 -4.91
CA VAL A 90 2.23 -17.04 -4.32
C VAL A 90 2.23 -15.90 -5.33
N ASN A 91 1.80 -14.71 -4.88
CA ASN A 91 1.73 -13.49 -5.69
C ASN A 91 0.94 -13.65 -7.01
N ALA A 92 -0.08 -14.52 -7.03
CA ALA A 92 -0.99 -14.65 -8.17
C ALA A 92 -1.75 -13.32 -8.42
N PRO A 93 -2.20 -13.07 -9.66
CA PRO A 93 -3.04 -11.91 -9.96
C PRO A 93 -4.25 -11.81 -9.01
N ARG A 94 -4.57 -10.59 -8.58
CA ARG A 94 -5.60 -10.36 -7.57
C ARG A 94 -6.36 -9.08 -7.82
N LEU A 95 -7.65 -9.08 -7.43
CA LEU A 95 -8.51 -7.90 -7.56
C LEU A 95 -8.02 -6.76 -6.66
N ILE A 96 -7.62 -7.07 -5.42
CA ILE A 96 -7.14 -6.07 -4.46
C ILE A 96 -6.17 -6.68 -3.45
N ASP A 97 -5.19 -5.90 -3.07
CA ASP A 97 -4.24 -6.19 -2.01
C ASP A 97 -4.06 -4.94 -1.17
N LEU A 98 -4.24 -5.07 0.15
CA LEU A 98 -4.11 -3.97 1.09
C LEU A 98 -3.03 -4.31 2.11
N ASP A 99 -1.97 -3.50 2.13
CA ASP A 99 -0.84 -3.66 3.05
C ASP A 99 -0.83 -2.55 4.09
N LEU A 100 -0.85 -2.91 5.37
CA LEU A 100 -0.57 -1.95 6.44
C LEU A 100 0.94 -1.69 6.47
N LEU A 101 1.33 -0.49 6.04
CA LEU A 101 2.74 -0.10 5.89
C LEU A 101 3.31 0.51 7.16
N LEU A 102 2.62 1.51 7.70
CA LEU A 102 3.03 2.28 8.87
C LEU A 102 1.84 2.51 9.79
N PHE A 103 2.09 2.47 11.10
CA PHE A 103 1.08 2.75 12.11
C PHE A 103 1.69 3.62 13.22
N GLU A 104 1.47 4.94 13.13
CA GLU A 104 1.84 5.94 14.15
C GLU A 104 3.31 5.87 14.61
N GLY A 105 4.23 5.49 13.71
CA GLY A 105 5.64 5.34 14.05
C GLY A 105 5.97 4.14 14.93
N MET A 106 5.01 3.24 15.15
CA MET A 106 5.23 2.03 15.96
C MET A 106 6.22 1.07 15.32
N GLU A 107 6.97 0.39 16.17
CA GLU A 107 7.81 -0.75 15.85
C GLU A 107 7.33 -1.91 16.72
N GLN A 108 6.43 -2.73 16.20
CA GLN A 108 5.83 -3.81 16.98
C GLN A 108 5.42 -4.98 16.09
N GLN A 109 5.41 -6.17 16.68
CA GLN A 109 5.10 -7.42 16.01
C GLN A 109 4.01 -8.18 16.76
N TRP A 110 3.08 -8.74 15.98
CA TRP A 110 2.04 -9.67 16.42
C TRP A 110 2.09 -10.91 15.54
N PRO A 111 1.44 -12.02 15.92
CA PRO A 111 1.31 -13.16 15.01
C PRO A 111 0.66 -12.72 13.67
N GLY A 112 1.42 -12.88 12.59
CA GLY A 112 0.96 -12.53 11.23
C GLY A 112 0.89 -11.03 10.88
N LEU A 113 1.40 -10.15 11.75
CA LEU A 113 1.41 -8.71 11.51
C LEU A 113 2.64 -8.06 12.11
N GLU A 114 3.30 -7.21 11.32
CA GLU A 114 4.43 -6.41 11.79
C GLU A 114 4.29 -4.98 11.26
N VAL A 115 4.49 -4.00 12.13
CA VAL A 115 4.58 -2.58 11.75
C VAL A 115 5.90 -1.99 12.25
N PRO A 116 6.64 -1.24 11.41
CA PRO A 116 6.37 -1.01 9.99
C PRO A 116 6.43 -2.30 9.16
N HIS A 117 5.81 -2.29 7.98
CA HIS A 117 5.82 -3.46 7.10
C HIS A 117 7.27 -3.93 6.85
N PRO A 118 7.59 -5.23 7.04
CA PRO A 118 8.99 -5.70 7.07
C PRO A 118 9.73 -5.53 5.74
N ARG A 119 9.01 -5.41 4.62
CA ARG A 119 9.59 -5.25 3.28
C ARG A 119 9.22 -3.94 2.59
N GLY A 120 8.37 -3.12 3.22
CA GLY A 120 7.88 -1.88 2.60
C GLY A 120 9.01 -0.91 2.22
N HIS A 121 10.01 -0.79 3.07
CA HIS A 121 11.17 0.09 2.84
C HIS A 121 12.11 -0.36 1.70
N ARG A 122 11.86 -1.51 1.10
CA ARG A 122 12.66 -2.07 -0.01
C ARG A 122 11.84 -2.23 -1.29
N ARG A 123 10.61 -1.71 -1.33
CA ARG A 123 9.71 -1.88 -2.47
C ARG A 123 9.45 -0.54 -3.14
N LEU A 124 9.83 -0.43 -4.41
CA LEU A 124 9.66 0.80 -5.17
C LEU A 124 8.19 1.21 -5.30
N PHE A 125 7.28 0.24 -5.44
CA PHE A 125 5.84 0.49 -5.54
C PHE A 125 5.21 0.96 -4.22
N VAL A 126 5.96 0.90 -3.11
CA VAL A 126 5.60 1.52 -1.82
C VAL A 126 6.26 2.90 -1.71
N LEU A 127 7.54 2.96 -1.96
CA LEU A 127 8.36 4.15 -1.72
C LEU A 127 8.05 5.31 -2.67
N LYS A 128 7.82 5.04 -3.95
CA LYS A 128 7.52 6.09 -4.94
C LYS A 128 6.20 6.81 -4.64
N PRO A 129 5.08 6.12 -4.39
CA PRO A 129 3.85 6.78 -3.96
C PRO A 129 4.02 7.55 -2.63
N LEU A 130 4.76 7.00 -1.67
CA LEU A 130 5.05 7.70 -0.41
C LEU A 130 5.89 8.95 -0.63
N GLN A 131 6.89 8.90 -1.50
CA GLN A 131 7.73 10.06 -1.82
C GLN A 131 6.90 11.22 -2.36
N GLU A 132 5.87 10.95 -3.14
CA GLU A 132 4.96 11.96 -3.66
C GLU A 132 4.24 12.71 -2.52
N LEU A 133 3.90 12.03 -1.45
CA LEU A 133 3.15 12.59 -0.32
C LEU A 133 4.04 13.11 0.81
N VAL A 134 5.03 12.32 1.21
CA VAL A 134 5.84 12.57 2.41
C VAL A 134 7.31 12.17 2.18
N PRO A 135 8.05 12.86 1.28
CA PRO A 135 9.42 12.48 0.92
C PRO A 135 10.39 12.47 2.10
N GLU A 136 10.14 13.29 3.11
CA GLU A 136 11.00 13.46 4.28
C GLU A 136 10.62 12.54 5.45
N LEU A 137 9.58 11.74 5.31
CA LEU A 137 9.17 10.79 6.34
C LEU A 137 10.33 9.83 6.65
N ILE A 138 10.69 9.73 7.93
CA ILE A 138 11.70 8.77 8.39
C ILE A 138 11.03 7.42 8.63
N TRP A 139 11.54 6.39 7.97
CA TRP A 139 11.02 5.03 8.15
C TRP A 139 11.36 4.52 9.55
N PRO A 140 10.37 4.13 10.36
CA PRO A 140 10.61 3.65 11.72
C PRO A 140 11.56 2.45 11.73
N GLY A 141 12.52 2.47 12.65
CA GLY A 141 13.51 1.40 12.81
C GLY A 141 14.68 1.41 11.81
N ILE A 142 14.58 2.19 10.72
CA ILE A 142 15.63 2.27 9.70
C ILE A 142 16.42 3.59 9.82
N GLY A 143 15.75 4.67 10.21
CA GLY A 143 16.40 5.98 10.42
C GLY A 143 16.72 6.73 9.13
N LYS A 144 16.13 6.34 8.00
CA LYS A 144 16.29 6.97 6.69
C LYS A 144 14.97 7.52 6.19
N SER A 145 15.04 8.64 5.46
CA SER A 145 13.85 9.20 4.82
C SER A 145 13.40 8.33 3.62
N VAL A 146 12.16 8.48 3.23
CA VAL A 146 11.61 7.82 2.03
C VAL A 146 12.48 8.12 0.81
N SER A 147 12.87 9.39 0.63
CA SER A 147 13.75 9.80 -0.49
C SER A 147 15.11 9.12 -0.43
N GLN A 148 15.72 9.03 0.75
CA GLN A 148 17.01 8.33 0.93
C GLN A 148 16.88 6.84 0.61
N LEU A 149 15.79 6.20 1.04
CA LEU A 149 15.55 4.78 0.74
C LEU A 149 15.44 4.52 -0.76
N ILE A 150 14.79 5.42 -1.51
CA ILE A 150 14.70 5.31 -2.97
C ILE A 150 16.07 5.45 -3.60
N ASP A 151 16.87 6.44 -3.18
CA ASP A 151 18.21 6.70 -3.74
C ASP A 151 19.16 5.51 -3.54
N GLU A 152 19.00 4.79 -2.44
CA GLU A 152 19.83 3.63 -2.10
C GLU A 152 19.29 2.30 -2.64
N LEU A 153 18.06 2.29 -3.21
CA LEU A 153 17.41 1.07 -3.66
C LEU A 153 18.03 0.56 -4.96
N ASP A 154 18.56 -0.65 -4.92
CA ASP A 154 19.05 -1.37 -6.11
C ASP A 154 17.95 -2.32 -6.58
N THR A 155 17.27 -1.96 -7.66
CA THR A 155 16.14 -2.72 -8.18
C THR A 155 16.00 -2.59 -9.69
N ASN A 156 15.48 -3.65 -10.31
CA ASN A 156 15.10 -3.66 -11.73
C ASN A 156 13.60 -3.37 -11.94
N GLU A 157 12.89 -3.02 -10.87
CA GLU A 157 11.46 -2.68 -10.97
C GLU A 157 11.27 -1.46 -11.87
N THR A 158 10.23 -1.50 -12.71
CA THR A 158 9.80 -0.36 -13.51
C THR A 158 8.56 0.25 -12.87
N ILE A 159 8.50 1.57 -12.81
CA ILE A 159 7.40 2.30 -12.22
C ILE A 159 7.17 3.61 -12.98
N GLU A 160 5.90 3.89 -13.29
CA GLU A 160 5.50 5.14 -13.91
C GLU A 160 4.12 5.57 -13.40
N LYS A 161 3.86 6.87 -13.38
CA LYS A 161 2.53 7.38 -13.05
C LYS A 161 1.54 7.03 -14.15
N LEU A 162 0.35 6.57 -13.75
CA LEU A 162 -0.77 6.45 -14.66
C LEU A 162 -1.21 7.86 -15.06
N GLN A 163 -1.22 8.11 -16.37
CA GLN A 163 -1.74 9.38 -16.89
C GLN A 163 -3.27 9.31 -16.88
N MET A 164 -3.88 10.17 -16.09
CA MET A 164 -5.34 10.31 -16.07
C MET A 164 -5.73 11.34 -17.10
N GLU A 165 -6.63 10.97 -18.02
CA GLU A 165 -7.23 11.95 -18.93
C GLU A 165 -8.11 12.90 -18.14
N SER A 166 -7.90 14.17 -18.37
CA SER A 166 -8.68 15.23 -17.73
C SER A 166 -10.07 15.40 -18.36
#